data_d2c05247f5e3448734d4e15ae8fe924d
#
_entry.id   d2c05247f5e3448734d4e15ae8fe924d
#
_cell.length_a   1.000
_cell.length_b   1.000
_cell.length_c   1.000
_cell.angle_alpha   90.00
_cell.angle_beta   90.00
_cell.angle_gamma   90.00
#
_symmetry.space_group_name_H-M   'P 1'
#
loop_
_entity.id
_entity.type
_entity.pdbx_description
1 polymer ?
#
loop_
_entity_poly.entity_id
_entity_poly.type
_entity_poly.pdbx_seq_one_letter_code
_entity_poly.pdbx_strand_id
1 'polypeptide(L)'
;MEGFFLSKLNRREFLKKLNNIILPFFLSSIFTPVSQAIAKKTAQIDFQPSYLKLHKSGELKQRADMLWRIMEKCQLCPRRCGANRLQGEKGFCQAPGAQLFISSFHPHFGEERPLVGRYGSGTIFFTFCNTRCVFCQNWEISHLGKGFKRSIEDLANMMLKLQEIGCHNINLVTPTHYSPHILKALDIAAGKGLTLPIVYNTSGWERLEILKILNGVVDIYLPDFKYWDSKMAAKYSAGADSYPEVTKEAILEMHRQVGVAKPSKDGIIYRGLIIRHLVMPNDVAGSEKVIEWIANNLPKDTYVNIMSQYTPLYKALDYPEISRRITREEYEKVVNKAKKLGLTNLDIQGYRWLF
;
A
#
# COMPACT_ATOMS: atom_id res chain seq x y z
N MET A 1 4.64 -7.16 -66.09
CA MET A 1 4.97 -5.76 -65.83
C MET A 1 5.40 -5.71 -64.37
N GLU A 2 6.60 -5.76 -64.27
CA GLU A 2 7.71 -5.41 -63.40
C GLU A 2 7.41 -5.28 -61.91
N GLY A 3 7.88 -6.29 -61.19
CA GLY A 3 7.98 -6.31 -59.76
C GLY A 3 9.30 -5.69 -59.30
N PHE A 4 9.26 -4.82 -58.32
CA PHE A 4 10.46 -4.27 -57.69
C PHE A 4 10.90 -5.14 -56.50
N PHE A 5 12.07 -5.76 -56.68
CA PHE A 5 12.82 -6.47 -55.65
C PHE A 5 13.34 -5.50 -54.60
N LEU A 6 12.98 -5.68 -53.34
CA LEU A 6 13.68 -5.11 -52.20
C LEU A 6 14.68 -6.14 -51.65
N SER A 7 15.94 -6.00 -52.02
CA SER A 7 17.07 -6.78 -51.54
C SER A 7 17.41 -6.41 -50.07
N LYS A 8 17.65 -7.43 -49.28
CA LYS A 8 18.09 -7.36 -47.87
C LYS A 8 19.42 -6.65 -47.76
N LEU A 9 19.44 -5.45 -47.16
CA LEU A 9 20.67 -4.78 -46.74
C LEU A 9 21.10 -5.35 -45.39
N ASN A 10 22.33 -5.85 -45.34
CA ASN A 10 22.99 -6.36 -44.13
C ASN A 10 23.33 -5.21 -43.19
N ARG A 11 23.10 -5.42 -41.86
CA ARG A 11 23.33 -4.44 -40.79
C ARG A 11 24.70 -3.75 -40.83
N ARG A 12 25.72 -4.43 -41.39
CA ARG A 12 27.08 -3.93 -41.53
C ARG A 12 27.25 -2.89 -42.64
N GLU A 13 26.47 -2.99 -43.70
CA GLU A 13 26.46 -2.02 -44.81
C GLU A 13 25.65 -0.76 -44.50
N PHE A 14 24.60 -0.89 -43.69
CA PHE A 14 23.83 0.24 -43.20
C PHE A 14 24.69 1.16 -42.32
N LEU A 15 25.52 0.58 -41.43
CA LEU A 15 26.43 1.35 -40.58
C LEU A 15 27.61 2.01 -41.33
N LYS A 16 28.07 1.44 -42.46
CA LYS A 16 29.10 2.06 -43.29
C LYS A 16 28.57 3.23 -44.13
N LYS A 17 27.30 3.25 -44.51
CA LYS A 17 26.69 4.37 -45.24
C LYS A 17 26.37 5.57 -44.30
N LEU A 18 26.21 5.36 -43.01
CA LEU A 18 26.01 6.46 -42.02
C LEU A 18 27.25 7.26 -41.70
N ASN A 19 28.46 6.71 -41.90
CA ASN A 19 29.72 7.40 -41.63
C ASN A 19 30.22 8.33 -42.72
N ASN A 20 29.55 8.38 -43.90
CA ASN A 20 30.03 9.20 -45.02
C ASN A 20 29.20 10.46 -45.33
N ILE A 21 28.30 10.85 -44.43
CA ILE A 21 27.48 12.08 -44.56
C ILE A 21 27.72 13.03 -43.37
N ILE A 22 28.99 13.22 -42.96
CA ILE A 22 29.33 14.32 -42.07
C ILE A 22 30.64 14.90 -42.59
N LEU A 23 30.54 15.96 -43.35
CA LEU A 23 31.62 16.95 -43.61
C LEU A 23 31.05 18.35 -43.36
N PRO A 24 31.89 19.33 -43.07
CA PRO A 24 31.81 20.09 -41.82
C PRO A 24 31.29 21.50 -42.10
N PHE A 25 30.49 22.03 -41.19
CA PHE A 25 30.36 23.48 -41.06
C PHE A 25 30.87 23.94 -39.70
N PHE A 26 32.01 24.56 -39.70
CA PHE A 26 32.43 25.46 -38.65
C PHE A 26 31.41 26.60 -38.52
N LEU A 27 31.01 26.89 -37.28
CA LEU A 27 30.99 28.23 -36.74
C LEU A 27 30.62 28.22 -35.25
N SER A 28 31.53 28.71 -34.57
CA SER A 28 31.63 29.22 -33.19
C SER A 28 30.34 29.68 -32.52
N SER A 29 30.36 29.45 -31.18
CA SER A 29 29.73 30.24 -30.14
C SER A 29 28.17 30.18 -30.09
N ILE A 30 27.67 29.32 -29.23
CA ILE A 30 26.83 29.61 -28.06
C ILE A 30 26.56 28.25 -27.39
N PHE A 31 27.51 27.73 -26.61
CA PHE A 31 27.21 26.72 -25.60
C PHE A 31 26.68 27.45 -24.36
N THR A 32 25.39 27.74 -24.34
CA THR A 32 24.68 27.93 -23.09
C THR A 32 24.36 26.52 -22.54
N PRO A 33 24.64 26.22 -21.27
CA PRO A 33 24.36 24.93 -20.73
C PRO A 33 22.85 24.77 -20.54
N VAL A 34 22.20 24.14 -21.51
CA VAL A 34 20.76 23.70 -21.43
C VAL A 34 20.56 22.61 -20.38
N SER A 35 21.63 22.19 -19.68
CA SER A 35 21.53 21.16 -18.63
C SER A 35 21.05 21.64 -17.27
N GLN A 36 20.79 22.94 -17.08
CA GLN A 36 20.30 23.47 -15.78
C GLN A 36 18.83 23.94 -15.79
N ALA A 37 18.10 23.81 -16.87
CA ALA A 37 16.73 24.30 -16.98
C ALA A 37 15.63 23.22 -16.84
N ILE A 38 15.96 21.98 -16.47
CA ILE A 38 15.00 20.96 -16.09
C ILE A 38 15.12 20.64 -14.58
N ALA A 39 15.45 21.61 -13.77
CA ALA A 39 14.98 21.64 -12.40
C ALA A 39 13.51 22.07 -12.49
N LYS A 40 12.62 21.09 -12.73
CA LYS A 40 11.18 21.31 -12.63
C LYS A 40 10.92 22.04 -11.33
N LYS A 41 10.33 23.24 -11.44
CA LYS A 41 9.48 23.85 -10.42
C LYS A 41 8.33 22.88 -10.14
N THR A 42 8.59 21.77 -9.43
CA THR A 42 7.56 21.05 -8.69
C THR A 42 6.98 22.12 -7.77
N ALA A 43 5.73 22.45 -7.96
CA ALA A 43 5.00 23.29 -7.02
C ALA A 43 5.39 22.77 -5.63
N GLN A 44 6.07 23.61 -4.85
CA GLN A 44 6.59 23.24 -3.55
C GLN A 44 5.34 22.97 -2.70
N ILE A 45 4.99 21.69 -2.56
CA ILE A 45 3.87 21.27 -1.73
C ILE A 45 4.37 21.50 -0.32
N ASP A 46 3.68 22.37 0.40
CA ASP A 46 3.97 22.69 1.79
C ASP A 46 3.51 21.54 2.71
N PHE A 47 4.01 20.33 2.40
CA PHE A 47 3.77 19.12 3.17
C PHE A 47 5.10 18.59 3.71
N GLN A 48 5.13 18.40 5.01
CA GLN A 48 6.23 17.74 5.70
C GLN A 48 5.74 16.46 6.36
N PRO A 49 6.31 15.28 6.03
CA PRO A 49 5.98 14.03 6.70
C PRO A 49 6.20 14.10 8.21
N SER A 50 5.25 13.55 8.95
CA SER A 50 5.24 13.66 10.42
C SER A 50 6.44 12.98 11.07
N TYR A 51 6.93 11.88 10.50
CA TYR A 51 8.08 11.12 11.03
C TYR A 51 9.40 11.92 11.05
N LEU A 52 9.55 12.96 10.24
CA LEU A 52 10.77 13.78 10.22
C LEU A 52 10.99 14.50 11.54
N LYS A 53 9.90 14.93 12.22
CA LYS A 53 9.99 15.51 13.57
C LYS A 53 10.47 14.48 14.58
N LEU A 54 9.91 13.27 14.52
CA LEU A 54 10.30 12.16 15.42
C LEU A 54 11.75 11.72 15.18
N HIS A 55 12.20 11.70 13.92
CA HIS A 55 13.60 11.42 13.58
C HIS A 55 14.54 12.46 14.20
N LYS A 56 14.28 13.75 13.97
CA LYS A 56 15.11 14.84 14.51
C LYS A 56 15.22 14.85 16.04
N SER A 57 14.16 14.44 16.75
CA SER A 57 14.16 14.34 18.22
C SER A 57 14.77 13.04 18.75
N GLY A 58 15.09 12.06 17.89
CA GLY A 58 15.50 10.70 18.26
C GLY A 58 14.35 9.79 18.73
N GLU A 59 13.12 10.29 18.76
CA GLU A 59 11.96 9.53 19.23
C GLU A 59 11.60 8.39 18.27
N LEU A 60 11.81 8.56 16.95
CA LEU A 60 11.55 7.50 15.96
C LEU A 60 12.38 6.24 16.26
N LYS A 61 13.68 6.41 16.58
CA LYS A 61 14.56 5.33 16.98
C LYS A 61 14.10 4.65 18.28
N GLN A 62 13.71 5.43 19.29
CA GLN A 62 13.21 4.88 20.55
C GLN A 62 11.95 4.02 20.33
N ARG A 63 11.01 4.48 19.51
CA ARG A 63 9.79 3.73 19.16
C ARG A 63 10.10 2.48 18.34
N ALA A 64 11.07 2.54 17.44
CA ALA A 64 11.55 1.37 16.71
C ALA A 64 12.11 0.30 17.66
N ASP A 65 12.88 0.71 18.67
CA ASP A 65 13.44 -0.19 19.67
C ASP A 65 12.37 -0.75 20.63
N MET A 66 11.33 0.03 20.96
CA MET A 66 10.15 -0.46 21.69
C MET A 66 9.44 -1.57 20.93
N LEU A 67 9.12 -1.36 19.64
CA LEU A 67 8.49 -2.38 18.80
C LEU A 67 9.38 -3.60 18.62
N TRP A 68 10.69 -3.41 18.51
CA TRP A 68 11.66 -4.51 18.38
C TRP A 68 11.62 -5.45 19.59
N ARG A 69 11.59 -4.89 20.82
CA ARG A 69 11.48 -5.69 22.05
C ARG A 69 10.17 -6.47 22.16
N ILE A 70 9.06 -5.95 21.59
CA ILE A 70 7.78 -6.69 21.56
C ILE A 70 7.90 -8.02 20.80
N MET A 71 8.88 -8.20 19.91
CA MET A 71 9.13 -9.46 19.21
C MET A 71 9.72 -10.57 20.08
N GLU A 72 10.24 -10.26 21.26
CA GLU A 72 10.73 -11.28 22.22
C GLU A 72 9.58 -12.18 22.72
N LYS A 73 8.40 -11.59 22.94
CA LYS A 73 7.13 -12.29 23.16
C LYS A 73 6.09 -11.65 22.26
N CYS A 74 6.07 -12.06 20.98
CA CYS A 74 5.41 -11.34 19.90
C CYS A 74 3.94 -11.01 20.17
N GLN A 75 3.68 -9.71 20.26
CA GLN A 75 2.36 -9.14 20.43
C GLN A 75 2.13 -7.95 19.49
N LEU A 76 2.75 -7.96 18.29
CA LEU A 76 2.63 -6.88 17.31
C LEU A 76 1.23 -6.76 16.69
N CYS A 77 0.46 -7.83 16.68
CA CYS A 77 -0.88 -7.86 16.09
C CYS A 77 -1.89 -8.52 17.06
N PRO A 78 -3.20 -8.46 16.77
CA PRO A 78 -4.23 -9.03 17.64
C PRO A 78 -4.10 -10.54 17.90
N ARG A 79 -3.33 -11.27 17.08
CA ARG A 79 -3.00 -12.69 17.34
C ARG A 79 -2.30 -12.91 18.67
N ARG A 80 -1.46 -11.96 19.09
CA ARG A 80 -0.67 -12.04 20.35
C ARG A 80 -0.06 -13.43 20.53
N CYS A 81 0.54 -13.98 19.46
CA CYS A 81 0.94 -15.39 19.38
C CYS A 81 2.08 -15.76 20.35
N GLY A 82 2.76 -14.79 20.95
CA GLY A 82 3.80 -15.02 21.97
C GLY A 82 5.11 -15.60 21.47
N ALA A 83 5.27 -15.84 20.17
CA ALA A 83 6.51 -16.38 19.60
C ALA A 83 7.71 -15.47 19.91
N ASN A 84 8.84 -16.07 20.31
CA ASN A 84 10.11 -15.34 20.45
C ASN A 84 10.78 -15.19 19.09
N ARG A 85 10.35 -14.16 18.35
CA ARG A 85 10.87 -13.88 17.02
C ARG A 85 12.35 -13.48 17.03
N LEU A 86 12.85 -12.93 18.12
CA LEU A 86 14.26 -12.55 18.23
C LEU A 86 15.17 -13.77 18.28
N GLN A 87 14.65 -14.93 18.75
CA GLN A 87 15.34 -16.21 18.75
C GLN A 87 14.99 -17.10 17.55
N GLY A 88 14.36 -16.55 16.52
CA GLY A 88 14.09 -17.25 15.27
C GLY A 88 12.75 -17.97 15.20
N GLU A 89 11.90 -17.92 16.24
CA GLU A 89 10.58 -18.54 16.21
C GLU A 89 9.68 -17.87 15.19
N LYS A 90 8.88 -18.68 14.49
CA LYS A 90 7.85 -18.20 13.58
C LYS A 90 6.58 -17.87 14.35
N GLY A 91 6.05 -16.67 14.14
CA GLY A 91 4.72 -16.33 14.65
C GLY A 91 3.59 -16.99 13.84
N PHE A 92 2.34 -16.77 14.25
CA PHE A 92 1.16 -17.20 13.50
C PHE A 92 1.19 -16.74 12.03
N CYS A 93 1.68 -15.52 11.79
CA CYS A 93 1.84 -14.95 10.45
C CYS A 93 2.82 -15.73 9.56
N GLN A 94 3.61 -16.64 10.09
CA GLN A 94 4.69 -17.41 9.45
C GLN A 94 5.93 -16.59 9.08
N ALA A 95 6.02 -15.32 9.47
CA ALA A 95 7.25 -14.56 9.30
C ALA A 95 8.40 -15.23 10.06
N PRO A 96 9.56 -15.49 9.41
CA PRO A 96 10.64 -16.28 9.99
C PRO A 96 11.46 -15.44 10.97
N GLY A 97 11.09 -15.50 12.24
CA GLY A 97 11.80 -14.83 13.32
C GLY A 97 11.86 -13.30 13.15
N ALA A 98 13.02 -12.73 13.41
CA ALA A 98 13.31 -11.32 13.19
C ALA A 98 13.82 -11.00 11.76
N GLN A 99 13.74 -11.95 10.84
CA GLN A 99 14.18 -11.75 9.48
C GLN A 99 13.10 -10.99 8.68
N LEU A 100 13.54 -10.04 7.87
CA LEU A 100 12.69 -9.29 6.97
C LEU A 100 12.65 -9.95 5.59
N PHE A 101 11.44 -10.15 5.06
CA PHE A 101 11.25 -10.67 3.70
C PHE A 101 10.34 -9.73 2.91
N ILE A 102 10.79 -9.34 1.72
CA ILE A 102 10.08 -8.45 0.80
C ILE A 102 9.92 -9.18 -0.53
N SER A 103 8.71 -9.15 -1.08
CA SER A 103 8.42 -9.75 -2.39
C SER A 103 8.90 -8.85 -3.52
N SER A 104 8.49 -7.60 -3.51
CA SER A 104 8.84 -6.62 -4.55
C SER A 104 8.71 -5.19 -4.03
N PHE A 105 9.31 -4.25 -4.76
CA PHE A 105 9.08 -2.82 -4.59
C PHE A 105 9.11 -2.13 -5.96
N HIS A 106 8.14 -1.27 -6.24
CA HIS A 106 8.03 -0.58 -7.52
C HIS A 106 6.98 0.54 -7.47
N PRO A 107 6.98 1.50 -8.42
CA PRO A 107 5.83 2.37 -8.64
C PRO A 107 4.60 1.52 -9.00
N HIS A 108 3.55 1.60 -8.20
CA HIS A 108 2.32 0.83 -8.41
C HIS A 108 1.18 1.75 -8.81
N PHE A 109 0.39 1.32 -9.82
CA PHE A 109 -0.68 2.12 -10.43
C PHE A 109 -2.09 1.55 -10.14
N GLY A 110 -2.16 0.50 -9.33
CA GLY A 110 -3.41 -0.18 -8.96
C GLY A 110 -4.03 0.27 -7.64
N GLU A 111 -3.45 1.26 -6.96
CA GLU A 111 -4.01 1.83 -5.72
C GLU A 111 -5.03 2.93 -6.02
N GLU A 112 -5.57 3.56 -5.00
CA GLU A 112 -6.49 4.69 -5.10
C GLU A 112 -5.87 5.85 -5.88
N ARG A 113 -6.63 6.43 -6.82
CA ARG A 113 -6.14 7.50 -7.72
C ARG A 113 -5.38 8.62 -7.02
N PRO A 114 -5.83 9.13 -5.84
CA PRO A 114 -5.11 10.19 -5.13
C PRO A 114 -3.78 9.75 -4.49
N LEU A 115 -3.49 8.44 -4.43
CA LEU A 115 -2.20 7.92 -4.00
C LEU A 115 -1.26 7.68 -5.19
N VAL A 116 -1.84 7.38 -6.35
CA VAL A 116 -1.11 6.99 -7.56
C VAL A 116 -0.57 8.20 -8.34
N GLY A 117 -1.41 9.20 -8.55
CA GLY A 117 -1.05 10.37 -9.34
C GLY A 117 -0.39 10.02 -10.68
N ARG A 118 0.61 10.81 -11.08
CA ARG A 118 1.32 10.62 -12.35
C ARG A 118 2.44 9.58 -12.27
N TYR A 119 3.11 9.45 -11.12
CA TYR A 119 4.34 8.68 -10.97
C TYR A 119 4.17 7.39 -10.17
N GLY A 120 2.95 7.07 -9.76
CA GLY A 120 2.61 5.87 -9.01
C GLY A 120 2.78 6.03 -7.50
N SER A 121 2.15 5.11 -6.77
CA SER A 121 2.39 4.87 -5.36
C SER A 121 3.65 4.03 -5.21
N GLY A 122 4.62 4.47 -4.41
CA GLY A 122 5.87 3.76 -4.18
C GLY A 122 5.66 2.56 -3.27
N THR A 123 5.23 1.45 -3.84
CA THR A 123 4.71 0.31 -3.09
C THR A 123 5.78 -0.72 -2.78
N ILE A 124 5.83 -1.14 -1.51
CA ILE A 124 6.69 -2.21 -0.99
C ILE A 124 5.81 -3.33 -0.47
N PHE A 125 5.89 -4.51 -1.10
CA PHE A 125 5.10 -5.69 -0.75
C PHE A 125 5.86 -6.58 0.22
N PHE A 126 5.42 -6.59 1.48
CA PHE A 126 5.95 -7.51 2.49
C PHE A 126 5.36 -8.90 2.34
N THR A 127 6.16 -9.92 2.67
CA THR A 127 5.68 -11.30 2.66
C THR A 127 4.99 -11.66 3.97
N PHE A 128 4.21 -12.74 3.93
CA PHE A 128 3.43 -13.25 5.06
C PHE A 128 2.29 -12.31 5.48
N CYS A 129 1.39 -12.78 6.35
CA CYS A 129 0.25 -12.00 6.81
C CYS A 129 -0.36 -12.61 8.07
N ASN A 130 -0.80 -11.77 8.99
CA ASN A 130 -1.45 -12.18 10.24
C ASN A 130 -2.91 -12.61 10.06
N THR A 131 -3.61 -12.15 9.02
CA THR A 131 -5.01 -12.51 8.74
C THR A 131 -5.16 -13.82 7.98
N ARG A 132 -4.23 -14.14 7.05
CA ARG A 132 -4.22 -15.38 6.27
C ARG A 132 -5.59 -15.72 5.64
N CYS A 133 -6.17 -14.75 4.92
CA CYS A 133 -7.49 -14.90 4.32
C CYS A 133 -7.50 -15.98 3.24
N VAL A 134 -8.56 -16.82 3.19
CA VAL A 134 -8.71 -17.92 2.22
C VAL A 134 -8.91 -17.43 0.78
N PHE A 135 -9.32 -16.17 0.58
CA PHE A 135 -9.51 -15.53 -0.74
C PHE A 135 -8.42 -14.50 -1.09
N CYS A 136 -7.24 -14.60 -0.49
CA CYS A 136 -6.19 -13.60 -0.68
C CYS A 136 -5.71 -13.52 -2.13
N GLN A 137 -5.79 -12.33 -2.76
CA GLN A 137 -5.26 -12.10 -4.10
C GLN A 137 -3.75 -12.26 -4.14
N ASN A 138 -3.07 -11.87 -3.07
CA ASN A 138 -1.62 -11.96 -2.91
C ASN A 138 -1.20 -13.23 -2.15
N TRP A 139 -1.91 -14.36 -2.33
CA TRP A 139 -1.69 -15.56 -1.55
C TRP A 139 -0.26 -16.13 -1.69
N GLU A 140 0.36 -15.99 -2.83
CA GLU A 140 1.75 -16.43 -3.03
C GLU A 140 2.71 -15.67 -2.12
N ILE A 141 2.48 -14.38 -1.92
CA ILE A 141 3.28 -13.54 -1.03
C ILE A 141 2.87 -13.77 0.43
N SER A 142 1.58 -13.70 0.72
CA SER A 142 1.05 -13.68 2.09
C SER A 142 0.98 -15.05 2.76
N HIS A 143 0.80 -16.13 2.01
CA HIS A 143 0.71 -17.49 2.54
C HIS A 143 1.98 -18.31 2.30
N LEU A 144 2.55 -18.26 1.08
CA LEU A 144 3.75 -19.01 0.72
C LEU A 144 5.06 -18.26 1.05
N GLY A 145 4.97 -16.94 1.34
CA GLY A 145 6.13 -16.14 1.67
C GLY A 145 7.08 -15.92 0.48
N LYS A 146 6.56 -15.98 -0.77
CA LYS A 146 7.38 -15.72 -1.97
C LYS A 146 7.99 -14.32 -1.92
N GLY A 147 9.28 -14.26 -1.68
CA GLY A 147 10.06 -13.04 -1.58
C GLY A 147 11.50 -13.32 -1.18
N PHE A 148 12.25 -12.26 -0.94
CA PHE A 148 13.67 -12.31 -0.69
C PHE A 148 13.98 -11.76 0.71
N LYS A 149 14.91 -12.38 1.42
CA LYS A 149 15.46 -11.85 2.66
C LYS A 149 16.16 -10.52 2.37
N ARG A 150 15.87 -9.52 3.20
CA ARG A 150 16.43 -8.17 3.09
C ARG A 150 16.92 -7.70 4.46
N SER A 151 17.88 -6.80 4.43
CA SER A 151 18.30 -6.07 5.62
C SER A 151 17.38 -4.86 5.88
N ILE A 152 17.54 -4.24 7.03
CA ILE A 152 16.87 -2.98 7.36
C ILE A 152 17.39 -1.86 6.45
N GLU A 153 18.67 -1.86 6.14
CA GLU A 153 19.33 -0.96 5.22
C GLU A 153 18.79 -1.11 3.79
N ASP A 154 18.55 -2.36 3.33
CA ASP A 154 17.92 -2.59 2.02
C ASP A 154 16.53 -1.95 1.97
N LEU A 155 15.71 -2.09 3.02
CA LEU A 155 14.39 -1.48 3.08
C LEU A 155 14.48 0.05 3.05
N ALA A 156 15.43 0.65 3.78
CA ALA A 156 15.66 2.09 3.73
C ALA A 156 16.08 2.56 2.32
N ASN A 157 16.96 1.82 1.67
CA ASN A 157 17.40 2.14 0.31
C ASN A 157 16.27 1.95 -0.73
N MET A 158 15.36 0.98 -0.55
CA MET A 158 14.15 0.84 -1.37
C MET A 158 13.23 2.07 -1.25
N MET A 159 13.02 2.59 -0.04
CA MET A 159 12.23 3.82 0.17
C MET A 159 12.86 5.02 -0.56
N LEU A 160 14.18 5.20 -0.43
CA LEU A 160 14.90 6.27 -1.11
C LEU A 160 14.87 6.11 -2.63
N LYS A 161 14.97 4.88 -3.14
CA LYS A 161 14.89 4.62 -4.58
C LYS A 161 13.51 4.94 -5.15
N LEU A 162 12.44 4.64 -4.43
CA LEU A 162 11.08 5.01 -4.83
C LEU A 162 10.90 6.54 -4.86
N GLN A 163 11.50 7.26 -3.92
CA GLN A 163 11.54 8.71 -3.96
C GLN A 163 12.32 9.25 -5.17
N GLU A 164 13.48 8.68 -5.47
CA GLU A 164 14.31 9.04 -6.63
C GLU A 164 13.56 8.84 -7.95
N ILE A 165 12.77 7.76 -8.07
CA ILE A 165 11.91 7.47 -9.23
C ILE A 165 10.80 8.53 -9.36
N GLY A 166 10.44 9.22 -8.27
CA GLY A 166 9.43 10.27 -8.25
C GLY A 166 8.04 9.81 -7.76
N CYS A 167 7.94 8.66 -7.10
CA CYS A 167 6.69 8.20 -6.48
C CYS A 167 6.13 9.26 -5.52
N HIS A 168 4.81 9.23 -5.33
CA HIS A 168 4.13 10.23 -4.50
C HIS A 168 4.13 9.91 -3.00
N ASN A 169 4.41 8.67 -2.64
CA ASN A 169 4.41 8.15 -1.25
C ASN A 169 5.25 6.87 -1.15
N ILE A 170 5.48 6.41 0.07
CA ILE A 170 5.96 5.06 0.36
C ILE A 170 4.79 4.25 0.91
N ASN A 171 4.28 3.32 0.12
CA ASN A 171 3.13 2.48 0.44
C ASN A 171 3.58 1.11 0.95
N LEU A 172 3.34 0.86 2.21
CA LEU A 172 3.77 -0.34 2.94
C LEU A 172 2.62 -1.35 2.99
N VAL A 173 2.65 -2.36 2.12
CA VAL A 173 1.56 -3.35 2.00
C VAL A 173 1.77 -4.51 2.97
N THR A 174 0.79 -4.73 3.85
CA THR A 174 0.79 -5.74 4.92
C THR A 174 1.92 -5.51 5.94
N PRO A 175 2.01 -4.32 6.54
CA PRO A 175 3.17 -3.89 7.35
C PRO A 175 3.15 -4.40 8.79
N THR A 176 2.00 -4.83 9.31
CA THR A 176 1.72 -5.08 10.73
C THR A 176 2.82 -5.84 11.46
N HIS A 177 3.21 -7.00 10.93
CA HIS A 177 4.19 -7.90 11.56
C HIS A 177 5.64 -7.51 11.29
N TYR A 178 5.88 -6.52 10.42
CA TYR A 178 7.18 -5.92 10.13
C TYR A 178 7.30 -4.47 10.62
N SER A 179 6.33 -3.96 11.37
CA SER A 179 6.39 -2.59 11.93
C SER A 179 7.70 -2.25 12.65
N PRO A 180 8.35 -3.17 13.42
CA PRO A 180 9.66 -2.87 14.02
C PRO A 180 10.76 -2.62 12.98
N HIS A 181 10.79 -3.42 11.91
CA HIS A 181 11.76 -3.28 10.82
C HIS A 181 11.53 -2.00 10.03
N ILE A 182 10.24 -1.68 9.79
CA ILE A 182 9.82 -0.47 9.08
C ILE A 182 10.29 0.79 9.81
N LEU A 183 10.08 0.88 11.11
CA LEU A 183 10.51 2.06 11.86
C LEU A 183 12.03 2.22 11.88
N LYS A 184 12.79 1.12 12.03
CA LYS A 184 14.26 1.15 11.93
C LYS A 184 14.73 1.63 10.54
N ALA A 185 14.13 1.10 9.48
CA ALA A 185 14.46 1.50 8.11
C ALA A 185 14.06 2.95 7.82
N LEU A 186 12.90 3.38 8.33
CA LEU A 186 12.42 4.74 8.17
C LEU A 186 13.34 5.77 8.86
N ASP A 187 13.87 5.44 10.03
CA ASP A 187 14.83 6.31 10.74
C ASP A 187 16.12 6.48 9.91
N ILE A 188 16.64 5.40 9.33
CA ILE A 188 17.79 5.45 8.42
C ILE A 188 17.47 6.26 7.15
N ALA A 189 16.32 6.02 6.53
CA ALA A 189 15.92 6.69 5.31
C ALA A 189 15.67 8.20 5.53
N ALA A 190 15.07 8.57 6.67
CA ALA A 190 14.89 9.97 7.07
C ALA A 190 16.23 10.70 7.22
N GLY A 191 17.21 10.05 7.86
CA GLY A 191 18.59 10.58 7.97
C GLY A 191 19.31 10.72 6.63
N LYS A 192 18.90 9.97 5.60
CA LYS A 192 19.41 10.04 4.23
C LYS A 192 18.56 10.91 3.29
N GLY A 193 17.57 11.64 3.82
CA GLY A 193 16.79 12.62 3.05
C GLY A 193 15.48 12.11 2.46
N LEU A 194 14.88 11.06 3.01
CA LEU A 194 13.50 10.69 2.66
C LEU A 194 12.52 11.77 3.12
N THR A 195 11.64 12.22 2.20
CA THR A 195 10.63 13.26 2.43
C THR A 195 9.23 12.89 1.91
N LEU A 196 9.03 11.64 1.48
CA LEU A 196 7.72 11.16 1.03
C LEU A 196 6.83 10.76 2.23
N PRO A 197 5.49 10.96 2.14
CA PRO A 197 4.56 10.47 3.13
C PRO A 197 4.55 8.95 3.20
N ILE A 198 4.28 8.41 4.38
CA ILE A 198 4.17 6.98 4.64
C ILE A 198 2.70 6.57 4.60
N VAL A 199 2.37 5.62 3.72
CA VAL A 199 1.08 4.94 3.64
C VAL A 199 1.18 3.59 4.35
N TYR A 200 0.35 3.39 5.37
CA TYR A 200 0.25 2.12 6.11
C TYR A 200 -0.95 1.33 5.59
N ASN A 201 -0.70 0.46 4.59
CA ASN A 201 -1.70 -0.31 3.86
C ASN A 201 -1.92 -1.66 4.56
N THR A 202 -2.96 -1.72 5.39
CA THR A 202 -3.17 -2.78 6.36
C THR A 202 -4.51 -3.48 6.19
N SER A 203 -4.61 -4.70 6.74
CA SER A 203 -5.88 -5.42 6.84
C SER A 203 -6.91 -4.77 7.78
N GLY A 204 -6.56 -3.69 8.47
CA GLY A 204 -7.38 -3.04 9.47
C GLY A 204 -7.34 -3.70 10.86
N TRP A 205 -6.93 -4.96 10.95
CA TRP A 205 -6.86 -5.71 12.21
C TRP A 205 -5.56 -5.39 12.97
N GLU A 206 -5.56 -4.25 13.63
CA GLU A 206 -4.39 -3.68 14.31
C GLU A 206 -4.63 -3.53 15.81
N ARG A 207 -3.57 -3.69 16.60
CA ARG A 207 -3.64 -3.42 18.04
C ARG A 207 -3.55 -1.93 18.31
N LEU A 208 -4.43 -1.43 19.17
CA LEU A 208 -4.49 -0.03 19.56
C LEU A 208 -3.16 0.48 20.16
N GLU A 209 -2.50 -0.35 20.98
CA GLU A 209 -1.21 0.00 21.60
C GLU A 209 -0.12 0.18 20.54
N ILE A 210 -0.13 -0.64 19.49
CA ILE A 210 0.83 -0.52 18.39
C ILE A 210 0.54 0.73 17.56
N LEU A 211 -0.73 0.99 17.25
CA LEU A 211 -1.14 2.21 16.53
C LEU A 211 -0.72 3.48 17.30
N LYS A 212 -0.84 3.48 18.63
CA LYS A 212 -0.36 4.62 19.47
C LYS A 212 1.15 4.85 19.33
N ILE A 213 1.95 3.78 19.20
CA ILE A 213 3.39 3.91 18.94
C ILE A 213 3.64 4.46 17.51
N LEU A 214 2.77 4.15 16.54
CA LEU A 214 2.85 4.66 15.17
C LEU A 214 2.34 6.10 15.00
N ASN A 215 1.78 6.72 16.03
CA ASN A 215 1.28 8.10 15.94
C ASN A 215 2.40 9.08 15.57
N GLY A 216 2.19 9.84 14.49
CA GLY A 216 3.21 10.75 13.93
C GLY A 216 4.30 10.05 13.11
N VAL A 217 4.21 8.72 12.91
CA VAL A 217 5.05 7.97 11.97
C VAL A 217 4.36 7.82 10.62
N VAL A 218 3.07 7.51 10.65
CA VAL A 218 2.23 7.28 9.48
C VAL A 218 1.50 8.57 9.11
N ASP A 219 1.51 8.92 7.84
CA ASP A 219 0.80 10.07 7.30
C ASP A 219 -0.57 9.68 6.70
N ILE A 220 -0.64 8.50 6.09
CA ILE A 220 -1.86 7.98 5.47
C ILE A 220 -2.12 6.56 5.99
N TYR A 221 -3.25 6.36 6.65
CA TYR A 221 -3.73 5.02 6.94
C TYR A 221 -4.66 4.54 5.84
N LEU A 222 -4.42 3.32 5.37
CA LEU A 222 -5.19 2.66 4.31
C LEU A 222 -5.66 1.27 4.82
N PRO A 223 -6.58 1.25 5.81
CA PRO A 223 -7.11 -0.01 6.35
C PRO A 223 -8.21 -0.59 5.46
N ASP A 224 -8.24 -1.93 5.38
CA ASP A 224 -9.43 -2.64 4.96
C ASP A 224 -10.39 -2.82 6.14
N PHE A 225 -11.69 -2.63 5.93
CA PHE A 225 -12.74 -3.11 6.82
C PHE A 225 -13.44 -4.27 6.14
N LYS A 226 -12.98 -5.51 6.40
CA LYS A 226 -13.34 -6.70 5.61
C LYS A 226 -14.65 -7.35 6.03
N TYR A 227 -14.95 -7.38 7.34
CA TYR A 227 -16.07 -8.13 7.89
C TYR A 227 -16.78 -7.36 9.00
N TRP A 228 -18.10 -7.47 9.00
CA TRP A 228 -18.94 -7.05 10.10
C TRP A 228 -19.12 -8.13 11.17
N ASP A 229 -19.13 -9.40 10.76
CA ASP A 229 -19.46 -10.55 11.61
C ASP A 229 -18.23 -11.34 12.04
N SER A 230 -18.12 -11.64 13.33
CA SER A 230 -17.00 -12.38 13.92
C SER A 230 -16.89 -13.82 13.40
N LYS A 231 -18.02 -14.50 13.09
CA LYS A 231 -18.01 -15.87 12.57
C LYS A 231 -17.49 -15.88 11.14
N MET A 232 -17.88 -14.89 10.32
CA MET A 232 -17.35 -14.74 8.96
C MET A 232 -15.85 -14.41 8.97
N ALA A 233 -15.43 -13.52 9.85
CA ALA A 233 -14.02 -13.21 10.03
C ALA A 233 -13.21 -14.45 10.47
N ALA A 234 -13.70 -15.22 11.44
CA ALA A 234 -13.07 -16.46 11.88
C ALA A 234 -12.99 -17.50 10.76
N LYS A 235 -14.07 -17.67 9.99
CA LYS A 235 -14.17 -18.66 8.91
C LYS A 235 -13.19 -18.37 7.77
N TYR A 236 -13.13 -17.12 7.31
CA TYR A 236 -12.37 -16.75 6.11
C TYR A 236 -11.00 -16.13 6.37
N SER A 237 -10.68 -15.80 7.62
CA SER A 237 -9.40 -15.20 8.02
C SER A 237 -8.75 -15.93 9.19
N ALA A 238 -8.72 -17.26 9.10
CA ALA A 238 -7.97 -18.15 9.98
C ALA A 238 -8.22 -17.89 11.49
N GLY A 239 -9.49 -17.84 11.93
CA GLY A 239 -9.86 -17.65 13.33
C GLY A 239 -9.71 -16.22 13.84
N ALA A 240 -9.84 -15.21 12.98
CA ALA A 240 -9.81 -13.79 13.36
C ALA A 240 -11.17 -13.30 13.87
N ASP A 241 -11.75 -13.96 14.86
CA ASP A 241 -13.07 -13.67 15.42
C ASP A 241 -13.22 -12.26 16.01
N SER A 242 -12.14 -11.74 16.59
CA SER A 242 -12.09 -10.36 17.12
C SER A 242 -11.96 -9.27 16.03
N TYR A 243 -11.88 -9.65 14.75
CA TYR A 243 -11.65 -8.72 13.66
C TYR A 243 -12.61 -7.52 13.64
N PRO A 244 -13.95 -7.69 13.70
CA PRO A 244 -14.86 -6.56 13.58
C PRO A 244 -14.66 -5.51 14.68
N GLU A 245 -14.57 -5.94 15.93
CA GLU A 245 -14.47 -5.01 17.06
C GLU A 245 -13.10 -4.32 17.11
N VAL A 246 -12.03 -5.09 16.96
CA VAL A 246 -10.67 -4.54 16.93
C VAL A 246 -10.46 -3.58 15.74
N THR A 247 -11.04 -3.90 14.59
CA THR A 247 -10.92 -3.02 13.41
C THR A 247 -11.67 -1.71 13.58
N LYS A 248 -12.84 -1.72 14.21
CA LYS A 248 -13.58 -0.49 14.55
C LYS A 248 -12.75 0.45 15.44
N GLU A 249 -12.18 -0.08 16.52
CA GLU A 249 -11.31 0.69 17.43
C GLU A 249 -10.05 1.20 16.70
N ALA A 250 -9.44 0.35 15.88
CA ALA A 250 -8.26 0.70 15.10
C ALA A 250 -8.54 1.85 14.11
N ILE A 251 -9.66 1.80 13.38
CA ILE A 251 -10.06 2.83 12.42
C ILE A 251 -10.32 4.18 13.13
N LEU A 252 -10.96 4.17 14.29
CA LEU A 252 -11.18 5.38 15.09
C LEU A 252 -9.84 6.00 15.54
N GLU A 253 -8.90 5.18 16.00
CA GLU A 253 -7.58 5.66 16.39
C GLU A 253 -6.78 6.17 15.17
N MET A 254 -6.83 5.47 14.03
CA MET A 254 -6.21 5.93 12.77
C MET A 254 -6.78 7.28 12.36
N HIS A 255 -8.11 7.44 12.40
CA HIS A 255 -8.76 8.73 12.11
C HIS A 255 -8.31 9.83 13.08
N ARG A 256 -8.24 9.53 14.39
CA ARG A 256 -7.75 10.48 15.41
C ARG A 256 -6.35 11.00 15.08
N GLN A 257 -5.47 10.12 14.56
CA GLN A 257 -4.07 10.46 14.26
C GLN A 257 -3.92 11.32 13.00
N VAL A 258 -4.63 11.00 11.95
CA VAL A 258 -4.38 11.60 10.62
C VAL A 258 -5.54 12.42 10.05
N GLY A 259 -6.76 12.28 10.62
CA GLY A 259 -7.96 12.97 10.16
C GLY A 259 -8.50 12.47 8.84
N VAL A 260 -9.34 13.28 8.21
CA VAL A 260 -9.95 12.98 6.90
C VAL A 260 -8.95 13.17 5.77
N ALA A 261 -8.88 12.21 4.86
CA ALA A 261 -8.05 12.28 3.67
C ALA A 261 -8.67 13.24 2.64
N LYS A 262 -7.94 14.31 2.30
CA LYS A 262 -8.36 15.30 1.30
C LYS A 262 -7.27 15.47 0.25
N PRO A 263 -7.62 15.39 -1.04
CA PRO A 263 -6.66 15.69 -2.11
C PRO A 263 -6.21 17.15 -2.01
N SER A 264 -4.92 17.37 -2.22
CA SER A 264 -4.36 18.69 -2.37
C SER A 264 -4.61 19.26 -3.78
N LYS A 265 -4.09 20.45 -4.10
CA LYS A 265 -4.31 21.11 -5.40
C LYS A 265 -3.81 20.30 -6.60
N ASP A 266 -2.86 19.40 -6.41
CA ASP A 266 -2.35 18.49 -7.43
C ASP A 266 -3.12 17.17 -7.52
N GLY A 267 -4.20 17.01 -6.73
CA GLY A 267 -5.04 15.83 -6.68
C GLY A 267 -4.47 14.68 -5.85
N ILE A 268 -3.30 14.87 -5.18
CA ILE A 268 -2.66 13.84 -4.35
C ILE A 268 -3.07 14.01 -2.88
N ILE A 269 -3.26 12.88 -2.19
CA ILE A 269 -3.45 12.84 -0.75
C ILE A 269 -2.09 12.62 -0.09
N TYR A 270 -1.73 13.53 0.82
CA TYR A 270 -0.49 13.48 1.58
C TYR A 270 -0.72 13.09 3.04
N ARG A 271 -1.96 13.20 3.54
CA ARG A 271 -2.34 12.84 4.91
C ARG A 271 -3.81 12.48 4.97
N GLY A 272 -4.15 11.53 5.85
CA GLY A 272 -5.53 11.20 6.20
C GLY A 272 -5.86 9.71 6.17
N LEU A 273 -7.10 9.40 6.51
CA LEU A 273 -7.65 8.05 6.54
C LEU A 273 -8.38 7.74 5.24
N ILE A 274 -8.02 6.64 4.59
CA ILE A 274 -8.70 6.06 3.43
C ILE A 274 -9.16 4.67 3.82
N ILE A 275 -10.46 4.44 3.93
CA ILE A 275 -11.01 3.12 4.28
C ILE A 275 -11.33 2.35 3.01
N ARG A 276 -10.92 1.09 2.95
CA ARG A 276 -11.29 0.16 1.87
C ARG A 276 -12.29 -0.87 2.36
N HIS A 277 -13.32 -1.11 1.58
CA HIS A 277 -14.27 -2.17 1.82
C HIS A 277 -14.48 -3.01 0.57
N LEU A 278 -14.12 -4.29 0.64
CA LEU A 278 -14.33 -5.25 -0.44
C LEU A 278 -15.71 -5.86 -0.31
N VAL A 279 -16.59 -5.59 -1.28
CA VAL A 279 -17.89 -6.26 -1.36
C VAL A 279 -17.67 -7.72 -1.73
N MET A 280 -18.27 -8.62 -0.97
CA MET A 280 -18.18 -10.07 -1.16
C MET A 280 -19.53 -10.68 -1.51
N PRO A 281 -19.55 -11.81 -2.26
CA PRO A 281 -20.81 -12.45 -2.63
C PRO A 281 -21.60 -12.88 -1.38
N ASN A 282 -22.92 -12.94 -1.53
CA ASN A 282 -23.87 -13.38 -0.49
C ASN A 282 -23.76 -12.57 0.83
N ASP A 283 -23.34 -11.29 0.71
CA ASP A 283 -23.14 -10.39 1.85
C ASP A 283 -22.25 -10.94 2.98
N VAL A 284 -21.31 -11.83 2.64
CA VAL A 284 -20.38 -12.43 3.62
C VAL A 284 -19.59 -11.38 4.39
N ALA A 285 -19.29 -10.24 3.75
CA ALA A 285 -18.63 -9.12 4.40
C ALA A 285 -19.55 -8.34 5.37
N GLY A 286 -20.88 -8.45 5.26
CA GLY A 286 -21.83 -7.62 5.99
C GLY A 286 -21.74 -6.15 5.58
N SER A 287 -21.61 -5.91 4.27
CA SER A 287 -21.22 -4.63 3.67
C SER A 287 -22.10 -3.46 4.10
N GLU A 288 -23.43 -3.63 4.10
CA GLU A 288 -24.32 -2.53 4.49
C GLU A 288 -24.11 -2.08 5.94
N LYS A 289 -23.82 -3.01 6.85
CA LYS A 289 -23.54 -2.73 8.26
C LYS A 289 -22.18 -2.05 8.44
N VAL A 290 -21.16 -2.46 7.67
CA VAL A 290 -19.85 -1.80 7.64
C VAL A 290 -20.00 -0.33 7.21
N ILE A 291 -20.71 -0.08 6.11
CA ILE A 291 -20.96 1.27 5.59
C ILE A 291 -21.78 2.12 6.58
N GLU A 292 -22.78 1.52 7.22
CA GLU A 292 -23.59 2.20 8.24
C GLU A 292 -22.74 2.59 9.46
N TRP A 293 -21.86 1.71 9.91
CA TRP A 293 -20.94 2.03 11.00
C TRP A 293 -19.98 3.18 10.62
N ILE A 294 -19.39 3.15 9.43
CA ILE A 294 -18.53 4.24 8.93
C ILE A 294 -19.31 5.56 8.95
N ALA A 295 -20.51 5.56 8.39
CA ALA A 295 -21.32 6.76 8.30
C ALA A 295 -21.77 7.33 9.66
N ASN A 296 -21.89 6.50 10.69
CA ASN A 296 -22.36 6.90 12.02
C ASN A 296 -21.20 7.26 12.97
N ASN A 297 -19.97 6.81 12.71
CA ASN A 297 -18.85 6.99 13.64
C ASN A 297 -17.73 7.88 13.10
N LEU A 298 -17.77 8.23 11.81
CA LEU A 298 -16.76 9.05 11.16
C LEU A 298 -17.42 10.22 10.40
N PRO A 299 -16.66 11.28 10.07
CA PRO A 299 -17.17 12.39 9.24
C PRO A 299 -17.71 11.90 7.90
N LYS A 300 -18.78 12.53 7.40
CA LYS A 300 -19.43 12.14 6.14
C LYS A 300 -18.52 12.28 4.91
N ASP A 301 -17.49 13.10 4.99
CA ASP A 301 -16.46 13.28 3.97
C ASP A 301 -15.24 12.34 4.16
N THR A 302 -15.34 11.32 5.02
CA THR A 302 -14.34 10.25 5.10
C THR A 302 -14.20 9.56 3.74
N TYR A 303 -12.96 9.38 3.27
CA TYR A 303 -12.70 8.69 2.02
C TYR A 303 -12.96 7.20 2.16
N VAL A 304 -13.90 6.69 1.39
CA VAL A 304 -14.28 5.25 1.40
C VAL A 304 -14.20 4.70 -0.02
N ASN A 305 -13.29 3.75 -0.22
CA ASN A 305 -13.22 2.95 -1.44
C ASN A 305 -14.10 1.71 -1.30
N ILE A 306 -15.19 1.67 -2.05
CA ILE A 306 -16.10 0.51 -2.15
C ILE A 306 -15.64 -0.33 -3.34
N MET A 307 -14.95 -1.45 -3.04
CA MET A 307 -14.28 -2.26 -4.05
C MET A 307 -15.19 -3.34 -4.63
N SER A 308 -15.28 -3.41 -5.96
CA SER A 308 -16.04 -4.42 -6.71
C SER A 308 -15.21 -5.60 -7.22
N GLN A 309 -13.90 -5.58 -6.95
CA GLN A 309 -12.90 -6.44 -7.61
C GLN A 309 -12.77 -7.84 -7.00
N TYR A 310 -13.72 -8.28 -6.16
CA TYR A 310 -13.65 -9.62 -5.60
C TYR A 310 -13.57 -10.69 -6.69
N THR A 311 -12.56 -11.54 -6.60
CA THR A 311 -12.38 -12.72 -7.44
C THR A 311 -12.08 -13.91 -6.53
N PRO A 312 -12.72 -15.07 -6.71
CA PRO A 312 -12.44 -16.27 -5.92
C PRO A 312 -11.06 -16.81 -6.31
N LEU A 313 -10.08 -16.54 -5.44
CA LEU A 313 -8.70 -16.98 -5.60
C LEU A 313 -8.26 -17.81 -4.40
N TYR A 314 -7.13 -18.49 -4.55
CA TYR A 314 -6.51 -19.34 -3.56
C TYR A 314 -7.48 -20.45 -3.09
N LYS A 315 -7.92 -20.46 -1.82
CA LYS A 315 -8.85 -21.43 -1.27
C LYS A 315 -10.31 -20.99 -1.30
N ALA A 316 -10.62 -19.85 -1.95
CA ALA A 316 -12.02 -19.38 -2.01
C ALA A 316 -12.95 -20.36 -2.70
N LEU A 317 -12.44 -21.15 -3.65
CA LEU A 317 -13.23 -22.18 -4.35
C LEU A 317 -13.66 -23.34 -3.44
N ASP A 318 -13.00 -23.54 -2.29
CA ASP A 318 -13.37 -24.54 -1.28
C ASP A 318 -14.62 -24.11 -0.46
N TYR A 319 -15.10 -22.88 -0.66
CA TYR A 319 -16.21 -22.27 0.07
C TYR A 319 -17.30 -21.84 -0.91
N PRO A 320 -18.38 -22.65 -1.10
CA PRO A 320 -19.40 -22.38 -2.13
C PRO A 320 -19.98 -20.97 -2.09
N GLU A 321 -20.15 -20.40 -0.89
CA GLU A 321 -20.75 -19.08 -0.68
C GLU A 321 -19.85 -17.91 -1.16
N ILE A 322 -18.56 -18.14 -1.36
CA ILE A 322 -17.61 -17.14 -1.89
C ILE A 322 -16.88 -17.62 -3.15
N SER A 323 -17.33 -18.72 -3.76
CA SER A 323 -16.68 -19.32 -4.94
C SER A 323 -17.03 -18.63 -6.27
N ARG A 324 -17.78 -17.54 -6.25
CA ARG A 324 -18.14 -16.72 -7.42
C ARG A 324 -17.77 -15.26 -7.24
N ARG A 325 -17.78 -14.50 -8.31
CA ARG A 325 -17.73 -13.03 -8.25
C ARG A 325 -19.06 -12.48 -7.70
N ILE A 326 -19.02 -11.24 -7.23
CA ILE A 326 -20.23 -10.52 -6.83
C ILE A 326 -21.12 -10.24 -8.04
N THR A 327 -22.42 -10.06 -7.82
CA THR A 327 -23.32 -9.55 -8.85
C THR A 327 -23.35 -8.02 -8.86
N ARG A 328 -23.92 -7.45 -9.89
CA ARG A 328 -24.12 -5.99 -9.99
C ARG A 328 -25.02 -5.49 -8.87
N GLU A 329 -26.08 -6.21 -8.59
CA GLU A 329 -27.06 -5.89 -7.55
C GLU A 329 -26.41 -5.89 -6.15
N GLU A 330 -25.55 -6.89 -5.86
CA GLU A 330 -24.80 -6.95 -4.60
C GLU A 330 -23.94 -5.70 -4.41
N TYR A 331 -23.27 -5.23 -5.47
CA TYR A 331 -22.43 -4.05 -5.42
C TYR A 331 -23.24 -2.75 -5.31
N GLU A 332 -24.23 -2.57 -6.21
CA GLU A 332 -25.05 -1.36 -6.25
C GLU A 332 -25.82 -1.14 -4.94
N LYS A 333 -26.27 -2.21 -4.28
CA LYS A 333 -26.91 -2.17 -2.96
C LYS A 333 -26.01 -1.46 -1.94
N VAL A 334 -24.75 -1.79 -1.88
CA VAL A 334 -23.77 -1.19 -0.96
C VAL A 334 -23.48 0.28 -1.30
N VAL A 335 -23.31 0.58 -2.58
CA VAL A 335 -23.07 1.95 -3.07
C VAL A 335 -24.29 2.84 -2.76
N ASN A 336 -25.51 2.35 -3.02
CA ASN A 336 -26.74 3.08 -2.75
C ASN A 336 -26.94 3.30 -1.24
N LYS A 337 -26.61 2.32 -0.40
CA LYS A 337 -26.63 2.47 1.06
C LYS A 337 -25.67 3.58 1.51
N ALA A 338 -24.44 3.62 0.97
CA ALA A 338 -23.45 4.65 1.29
C ALA A 338 -23.95 6.06 0.93
N LYS A 339 -24.49 6.23 -0.26
CA LYS A 339 -25.10 7.50 -0.72
C LYS A 339 -26.28 7.92 0.15
N LYS A 340 -27.18 6.99 0.46
CA LYS A 340 -28.37 7.23 1.32
C LYS A 340 -27.97 7.68 2.73
N LEU A 341 -26.85 7.19 3.25
CA LEU A 341 -26.32 7.58 4.56
C LEU A 341 -25.54 8.90 4.54
N GLY A 342 -25.42 9.54 3.38
CA GLY A 342 -24.80 10.86 3.20
C GLY A 342 -23.27 10.83 3.16
N LEU A 343 -22.62 9.70 2.87
CA LEU A 343 -21.19 9.67 2.59
C LEU A 343 -20.90 10.37 1.26
N THR A 344 -19.99 11.35 1.27
CA THR A 344 -19.74 12.26 0.13
C THR A 344 -18.44 12.01 -0.59
N ASN A 345 -17.46 11.34 0.05
CA ASN A 345 -16.15 11.10 -0.52
C ASN A 345 -15.96 9.60 -0.83
N LEU A 346 -16.68 9.15 -1.86
CA LEU A 346 -16.73 7.75 -2.24
C LEU A 346 -15.88 7.50 -3.49
N ASP A 347 -14.94 6.56 -3.40
CA ASP A 347 -14.31 5.94 -4.56
C ASP A 347 -15.14 4.70 -4.96
N ILE A 348 -15.88 4.86 -6.06
CA ILE A 348 -16.75 3.84 -6.60
C ILE A 348 -16.06 3.27 -7.82
N GLN A 349 -15.59 2.05 -7.70
CA GLN A 349 -15.01 1.34 -8.83
C GLN A 349 -16.14 1.01 -9.82
N GLY A 350 -16.02 1.55 -11.04
CA GLY A 350 -16.92 1.17 -12.11
C GLY A 350 -16.92 -0.34 -12.28
N TYR A 351 -18.08 -0.94 -12.54
CA TYR A 351 -18.22 -2.37 -12.79
C TYR A 351 -17.43 -2.70 -14.07
N ARG A 352 -16.16 -3.05 -13.93
CA ARG A 352 -15.39 -3.60 -15.03
C ARG A 352 -15.77 -5.08 -15.17
N TRP A 353 -16.75 -5.33 -16.01
CA TRP A 353 -16.93 -6.64 -16.62
C TRP A 353 -15.68 -6.89 -17.47
N LEU A 354 -14.73 -7.62 -16.92
CA LEU A 354 -13.72 -8.28 -17.74
C LEU A 354 -14.40 -9.54 -18.27
N PHE A 355 -14.79 -9.48 -19.54
CA PHE A 355 -15.17 -10.62 -20.34
C PHE A 355 -13.98 -11.59 -20.45
#